data_353a0cc7a509f24c0b27c3b3b379499f
#
_entry.id   353a0cc7a509f24c0b27c3b3b379499f
#
_cell.length_a   1.000
_cell.length_b   1.000
_cell.length_c   1.000
_cell.angle_alpha   90.00
_cell.angle_beta   90.00
_cell.angle_gamma   90.00
#
_symmetry.space_group_name_H-M   'P 1'
#
loop_
_entity.id
_entity.type
_entity.pdbx_description
1 polymer ?
#
loop_
_entity_poly.entity_id
_entity_poly.type
_entity_poly.pdbx_seq_one_letter_code
_entity_poly.pdbx_strand_id
1 'polypeptide(L)'
;MYQLEDLKGKANNIRKNIVKTVTEAKSGHPGGSLSSVEIATAIYFTQMDITPDNVASTNRDRFVLSKGHASPLLYSVLAEKGLIEEEELLTFRKINSRLQGHPSMRTLPGVDMSTGSMGQGIS
;
A
#
# COMPACT_ATOMS: atom_id res chain seq x y z
N MET A 1 -20.07 -7.63 1.47
CA MET A 1 -19.14 -8.20 2.47
C MET A 1 -18.24 -9.24 1.81
N TYR A 2 -16.96 -9.21 2.11
CA TYR A 2 -16.02 -10.16 1.55
C TYR A 2 -16.06 -11.47 2.32
N GLN A 3 -16.07 -12.58 1.60
CA GLN A 3 -15.88 -13.90 2.19
C GLN A 3 -14.40 -14.16 2.45
N LEU A 4 -14.10 -15.13 3.30
CA LEU A 4 -12.71 -15.47 3.62
C LEU A 4 -11.91 -15.82 2.35
N GLU A 5 -12.50 -16.55 1.43
CA GLU A 5 -11.81 -16.93 0.19
C GLU A 5 -11.52 -15.71 -0.68
N ASP A 6 -12.41 -14.71 -0.70
CA ASP A 6 -12.16 -13.45 -1.41
C ASP A 6 -10.96 -12.72 -0.81
N LEU A 7 -10.88 -12.68 0.52
CA LEU A 7 -9.77 -12.04 1.21
C LEU A 7 -8.44 -12.75 0.95
N LYS A 8 -8.46 -14.07 0.91
CA LYS A 8 -7.27 -14.85 0.55
C LYS A 8 -6.81 -14.54 -0.87
N GLY A 9 -7.75 -14.43 -1.80
CA GLY A 9 -7.45 -14.04 -3.17
C GLY A 9 -6.81 -12.67 -3.26
N LYS A 10 -7.37 -11.71 -2.53
CA LYS A 10 -6.81 -10.36 -2.47
C LYS A 10 -5.42 -10.35 -1.86
N ALA A 11 -5.21 -11.09 -0.78
CA ALA A 11 -3.89 -11.21 -0.17
C ALA A 11 -2.87 -11.80 -1.14
N ASN A 12 -3.26 -12.82 -1.91
CA ASN A 12 -2.36 -13.40 -2.92
C ASN A 12 -2.02 -12.40 -4.01
N ASN A 13 -2.99 -11.62 -4.49
CA ASN A 13 -2.73 -10.59 -5.50
C ASN A 13 -1.77 -9.54 -4.97
N ILE A 14 -1.94 -9.15 -3.71
CA ILE A 14 -1.04 -8.19 -3.06
C ILE A 14 0.37 -8.76 -2.98
N ARG A 15 0.52 -10.02 -2.57
CA ARG A 15 1.85 -10.69 -2.52
C ARG A 15 2.52 -10.71 -3.89
N LYS A 16 1.78 -11.08 -4.92
CA LYS A 16 2.31 -11.12 -6.29
C LYS A 16 2.78 -9.73 -6.72
N ASN A 17 2.00 -8.71 -6.41
CA ASN A 17 2.33 -7.34 -6.77
C ASN A 17 3.53 -6.81 -5.99
N ILE A 18 3.69 -7.19 -4.72
CA ILE A 18 4.89 -6.84 -3.95
C ILE A 18 6.13 -7.41 -4.64
N VAL A 19 6.10 -8.70 -4.98
CA VAL A 19 7.24 -9.36 -5.62
C VAL A 19 7.55 -8.72 -6.97
N LYS A 20 6.53 -8.46 -7.80
CA LYS A 20 6.70 -7.78 -9.09
C LYS A 20 7.33 -6.40 -8.92
N THR A 21 6.81 -5.63 -7.97
CA THR A 21 7.25 -4.26 -7.71
C THR A 21 8.73 -4.22 -7.33
N VAL A 22 9.11 -5.06 -6.38
CA VAL A 22 10.49 -5.14 -5.89
C VAL A 22 11.43 -5.67 -6.96
N THR A 23 10.99 -6.69 -7.71
CA THR A 23 11.79 -7.31 -8.76
C THR A 23 12.07 -6.32 -9.89
N GLU A 24 11.05 -5.62 -10.36
CA GLU A 24 11.19 -4.63 -11.44
C GLU A 24 12.12 -3.49 -11.04
N ALA A 25 12.00 -3.03 -9.79
CA ALA A 25 12.85 -1.96 -9.29
C ALA A 25 14.26 -2.43 -8.93
N LYS A 26 14.46 -3.74 -8.80
CA LYS A 26 15.71 -4.37 -8.32
C LYS A 26 16.12 -3.79 -6.96
N SER A 27 15.13 -3.43 -6.14
CA SER A 27 15.35 -2.69 -4.90
C SER A 27 14.09 -2.76 -4.05
N GLY A 28 14.24 -2.78 -2.74
CA GLY A 28 13.13 -2.76 -1.80
C GLY A 28 13.30 -3.78 -0.67
N HIS A 29 12.27 -3.90 0.14
CA HIS A 29 12.30 -4.75 1.34
C HIS A 29 11.16 -5.77 1.26
N PRO A 30 11.33 -6.88 0.51
CA PRO A 30 10.24 -7.82 0.30
C PRO A 30 9.75 -8.48 1.59
N GLY A 31 10.66 -8.81 2.51
CA GLY A 31 10.27 -9.43 3.79
C GLY A 31 9.40 -8.52 4.63
N GLY A 32 9.79 -7.25 4.76
CA GLY A 32 9.01 -6.26 5.50
C GLY A 32 7.64 -6.00 4.90
N SER A 33 7.55 -6.04 3.58
CA SER A 33 6.26 -5.87 2.89
C SER A 33 5.39 -7.13 3.03
N LEU A 34 5.95 -8.31 2.78
CA LEU A 34 5.20 -9.56 2.82
C LEU A 34 4.69 -9.89 4.22
N SER A 35 5.41 -9.50 5.26
CA SER A 35 5.06 -9.85 6.64
C SER A 35 3.74 -9.23 7.12
N SER A 36 3.26 -8.18 6.48
CA SER A 36 2.04 -7.48 6.90
C SER A 36 0.90 -7.59 5.91
N VAL A 37 1.00 -8.48 4.91
CA VAL A 37 -0.04 -8.62 3.88
C VAL A 37 -1.39 -8.97 4.49
N GLU A 38 -1.44 -9.94 5.40
CA GLU A 38 -2.70 -10.38 6.01
C GLU A 38 -3.36 -9.25 6.80
N ILE A 39 -2.57 -8.55 7.61
CA ILE A 39 -3.08 -7.45 8.43
C ILE A 39 -3.62 -6.33 7.53
N ALA A 40 -2.85 -5.92 6.53
CA ALA A 40 -3.26 -4.87 5.62
C ALA A 40 -4.51 -5.26 4.83
N THR A 41 -4.58 -6.51 4.36
CA THR A 41 -5.75 -7.00 3.64
C THR A 41 -7.00 -6.94 4.51
N ALA A 42 -6.91 -7.42 5.74
CA ALA A 42 -8.04 -7.38 6.67
C ALA A 42 -8.49 -5.95 6.94
N ILE A 43 -7.56 -5.04 7.21
CA ILE A 43 -7.89 -3.66 7.51
C ILE A 43 -8.55 -2.97 6.32
N TYR A 44 -7.93 -3.02 5.15
CA TYR A 44 -8.41 -2.28 3.97
C TYR A 44 -9.71 -2.83 3.40
N PHE A 45 -9.94 -4.13 3.49
CA PHE A 45 -11.10 -4.73 2.84
C PHE A 45 -12.25 -5.06 3.78
N THR A 46 -12.05 -4.97 5.11
CA THR A 46 -13.14 -5.27 6.06
C THR A 46 -13.41 -4.15 7.04
N GLN A 47 -12.46 -3.27 7.34
CA GLN A 47 -12.59 -2.28 8.39
C GLN A 47 -12.59 -0.84 7.87
N MET A 48 -11.78 -0.53 6.87
CA MET A 48 -11.61 0.84 6.42
C MET A 48 -12.68 1.27 5.43
N ASP A 49 -13.20 2.47 5.63
CA ASP A 49 -14.01 3.15 4.63
C ASP A 49 -13.09 4.01 3.75
N ILE A 50 -12.54 3.37 2.74
CA ILE A 50 -11.72 4.03 1.72
C ILE A 50 -12.02 3.44 0.36
N THR A 51 -12.35 4.29 -0.61
CA THR A 51 -12.71 3.89 -1.97
C THR A 51 -12.14 4.92 -2.94
N PRO A 52 -12.08 4.60 -4.26
CA PRO A 52 -11.70 5.62 -5.23
C PRO A 52 -12.58 6.87 -5.18
N ASP A 53 -13.84 6.72 -4.76
CA ASP A 53 -14.78 7.84 -4.71
C ASP A 53 -14.52 8.75 -3.52
N ASN A 54 -14.05 8.22 -2.37
CA ASN A 54 -13.88 9.02 -1.16
C ASN A 54 -12.43 9.29 -0.77
N VAL A 55 -11.46 8.83 -1.56
CA VAL A 55 -10.04 8.94 -1.20
C VAL A 55 -9.60 10.40 -0.92
N ALA A 56 -10.24 11.37 -1.58
CA ALA A 56 -9.95 12.78 -1.36
C ALA A 56 -10.78 13.42 -0.24
N SER A 57 -11.72 12.68 0.34
CA SER A 57 -12.59 13.18 1.40
C SER A 57 -11.86 13.28 2.73
N THR A 58 -12.19 14.30 3.52
CA THR A 58 -11.67 14.45 4.88
C THR A 58 -12.34 13.49 5.87
N ASN A 59 -13.46 12.89 5.47
CA ASN A 59 -14.28 12.05 6.35
C ASN A 59 -13.99 10.56 6.25
N ARG A 60 -13.04 10.16 5.41
CA ARG A 60 -12.71 8.74 5.25
C ARG A 60 -11.76 8.24 6.33
N ASP A 61 -11.71 6.93 6.49
CA ASP A 61 -10.74 6.31 7.38
C ASP A 61 -9.31 6.50 6.87
N ARG A 62 -8.37 6.53 7.79
CA ARG A 62 -6.96 6.78 7.49
C ARG A 62 -6.10 5.64 7.99
N PHE A 63 -5.03 5.39 7.23
CA PHE A 63 -4.07 4.35 7.56
C PHE A 63 -2.66 4.92 7.50
N VAL A 64 -1.86 4.66 8.51
CA VAL A 64 -0.47 5.09 8.57
C VAL A 64 0.44 3.87 8.60
N LEU A 65 1.28 3.73 7.58
CA LEU A 65 2.30 2.68 7.54
C LEU A 65 3.56 3.21 8.20
N SER A 66 3.71 2.95 9.51
CA SER A 66 4.85 3.47 10.28
C SER A 66 6.18 2.94 9.75
N LYS A 67 6.22 1.65 9.34
CA LYS A 67 7.40 1.10 8.68
C LYS A 67 7.40 1.49 7.19
N GLY A 68 7.72 2.76 6.93
CA GLY A 68 7.65 3.32 5.58
C GLY A 68 8.51 2.61 4.55
N HIS A 69 9.56 1.89 4.99
CA HIS A 69 10.38 1.09 4.09
C HIS A 69 9.59 -0.07 3.45
N ALA A 70 8.44 -0.43 4.01
CA ALA A 70 7.55 -1.44 3.44
C ALA A 70 6.55 -0.82 2.45
N SER A 71 6.92 0.26 1.77
CA SER A 71 6.08 0.94 0.79
C SER A 71 5.52 0.03 -0.30
N PRO A 72 6.22 -1.02 -0.80
CA PRO A 72 5.62 -1.92 -1.78
C PRO A 72 4.33 -2.57 -1.28
N LEU A 73 4.21 -2.86 0.02
CA LEU A 73 2.97 -3.35 0.61
C LEU A 73 1.85 -2.32 0.44
N LEU A 74 2.09 -1.09 0.87
CA LEU A 74 1.08 -0.04 0.81
C LEU A 74 0.63 0.20 -0.64
N TYR A 75 1.56 0.32 -1.57
CA TYR A 75 1.23 0.56 -2.98
C TYR A 75 0.44 -0.60 -3.58
N SER A 76 0.82 -1.84 -3.24
CA SER A 76 0.11 -3.01 -3.73
C SER A 76 -1.31 -3.08 -3.20
N VAL A 77 -1.52 -2.69 -1.93
CA VAL A 77 -2.86 -2.62 -1.35
C VAL A 77 -3.69 -1.53 -2.02
N LEU A 78 -3.10 -0.36 -2.27
CA LEU A 78 -3.80 0.73 -2.96
C LEU A 78 -4.20 0.32 -4.37
N ALA A 79 -3.34 -0.42 -5.07
CA ALA A 79 -3.67 -0.94 -6.40
C ALA A 79 -4.82 -1.95 -6.33
N GLU A 80 -4.81 -2.85 -5.35
CA GLU A 80 -5.87 -3.85 -5.19
C GLU A 80 -7.20 -3.21 -4.82
N LYS A 81 -7.18 -2.08 -4.12
CA LYS A 81 -8.38 -1.29 -3.80
C LYS A 81 -8.85 -0.45 -4.99
N GLY A 82 -8.07 -0.37 -6.06
CA GLY A 82 -8.42 0.44 -7.22
C GLY A 82 -8.10 1.92 -7.08
N LEU A 83 -7.29 2.28 -6.11
CA LEU A 83 -6.92 3.69 -5.87
C LEU A 83 -5.79 4.14 -6.78
N ILE A 84 -4.98 3.22 -7.28
CA ILE A 84 -3.96 3.48 -8.29
C ILE A 84 -4.01 2.35 -9.32
N GLU A 85 -3.44 2.61 -10.50
CA GLU A 85 -3.37 1.60 -11.55
C GLU A 85 -2.31 0.55 -11.20
N GLU A 86 -2.60 -0.71 -11.49
CA GLU A 86 -1.66 -1.80 -11.21
C GLU A 86 -0.35 -1.61 -11.96
N GLU A 87 -0.42 -1.13 -13.20
CA GLU A 87 0.77 -0.88 -14.03
C GLU A 87 1.70 0.16 -13.41
N GLU A 88 1.18 1.07 -12.61
CA GLU A 88 2.00 2.09 -11.94
C GLU A 88 2.99 1.45 -10.97
N LEU A 89 2.70 0.27 -10.44
CA LEU A 89 3.62 -0.46 -9.55
C LEU A 89 4.97 -0.70 -10.19
N LEU A 90 5.03 -0.83 -11.51
CA LEU A 90 6.28 -1.06 -12.23
C LEU A 90 7.17 0.19 -12.28
N THR A 91 6.66 1.33 -11.84
CA THR A 91 7.43 2.58 -11.77
C THR A 91 8.06 2.82 -10.40
N PHE A 92 7.91 1.88 -9.46
CA PHE A 92 8.41 2.02 -8.10
C PHE A 92 9.88 2.45 -8.08
N ARG A 93 10.15 3.53 -7.36
CA ARG A 93 11.49 4.13 -7.18
C ARG A 93 12.11 4.69 -8.46
N LYS A 94 11.37 4.75 -9.55
CA LYS A 94 11.86 5.38 -10.78
C LYS A 94 11.69 6.88 -10.72
N ILE A 95 12.48 7.60 -11.50
CA ILE A 95 12.42 9.06 -11.58
C ILE A 95 11.01 9.48 -12.02
N ASN A 96 10.46 10.48 -11.38
CA ASN A 96 9.13 11.05 -11.65
C ASN A 96 7.96 10.13 -11.30
N SER A 97 8.23 8.98 -10.66
CA SER A 97 7.15 8.13 -10.17
C SER A 97 6.56 8.70 -8.89
N ARG A 98 5.24 8.54 -8.73
CA ARG A 98 4.57 8.84 -7.45
C ARG A 98 4.90 7.80 -6.38
N LEU A 99 5.43 6.63 -6.78
CA LEU A 99 5.71 5.51 -5.88
C LEU A 99 7.15 5.59 -5.41
N GLN A 100 7.35 6.38 -4.36
CA GLN A 100 8.66 6.58 -3.77
C GLN A 100 9.05 5.41 -2.86
N GLY A 101 10.35 5.26 -2.58
CA GLY A 101 10.86 4.22 -1.70
C GLY A 101 10.27 4.27 -0.29
N HIS A 102 9.94 5.48 0.19
CA HIS A 102 9.14 5.70 1.38
C HIS A 102 7.89 6.47 0.97
N PRO A 103 6.70 6.11 1.50
CA PRO A 103 5.46 6.75 1.06
C PRO A 103 5.47 8.25 1.33
N SER A 104 4.96 9.02 0.38
CA SER A 104 4.83 10.46 0.52
C SER A 104 3.35 10.86 0.37
N MET A 105 2.82 11.50 1.40
CA MET A 105 1.43 11.98 1.37
C MET A 105 1.22 13.10 0.35
N ARG A 106 2.29 13.71 -0.12
CA ARG A 106 2.21 14.82 -1.08
C ARG A 106 2.05 14.35 -2.52
N THR A 107 2.46 13.12 -2.83
CA THR A 107 2.52 12.66 -4.22
C THR A 107 1.45 11.65 -4.58
N LEU A 108 0.80 11.03 -3.60
CA LEU A 108 -0.07 9.90 -3.88
C LEU A 108 -1.34 9.93 -3.03
N PRO A 109 -2.53 10.02 -3.66
CA PRO A 109 -3.79 9.88 -2.93
C PRO A 109 -3.86 8.51 -2.25
N GLY A 110 -4.36 8.48 -1.04
CA GLY A 110 -4.43 7.24 -0.26
C GLY A 110 -3.24 7.03 0.68
N VAL A 111 -2.18 7.81 0.52
CA VAL A 111 -1.08 7.84 1.48
C VAL A 111 -1.37 8.96 2.47
N ASP A 112 -1.70 8.58 3.69
CA ASP A 112 -2.20 9.52 4.69
C ASP A 112 -1.11 10.22 5.48
N MET A 113 0.09 9.66 5.47
CA MET A 113 1.24 10.25 6.15
C MET A 113 2.52 9.79 5.47
N SER A 114 3.43 10.73 5.25
CA SER A 114 4.79 10.39 4.82
C SER A 114 5.51 9.71 5.98
N THR A 115 6.10 8.54 5.72
CA THR A 115 6.74 7.74 6.78
C THR A 115 8.13 7.29 6.35
N GLY A 116 8.88 6.75 7.30
CA GLY A 116 10.24 6.29 7.07
C GLY A 116 11.06 6.22 8.35
N SER A 117 10.89 7.19 9.25
CA SER A 117 11.56 7.18 10.55
C SER A 117 10.85 6.21 11.48
N MET A 118 11.47 5.07 11.70
CA MET A 118 10.90 4.05 12.58
C MET A 118 10.94 4.50 14.04
N GLY A 119 10.00 3.98 14.83
CA GLY A 119 9.89 4.35 16.24
C GLY A 119 9.03 5.59 16.48
N GLN A 120 8.49 6.20 15.43
CA GLN A 120 7.65 7.40 15.54
C GLN A 120 6.16 7.07 15.58
N GLY A 121 5.78 5.83 15.34
CA GLY A 121 4.44 5.25 15.33
C GLY A 121 3.27 6.17 15.61
N ILE A 122 2.89 6.25 16.87
CA ILE A 122 1.71 7.00 17.30
C ILE A 122 2.03 8.50 17.50
N SER A 123 3.29 8.81 17.67
CA SER A 123 3.70 10.22 17.84
C SER A 123 3.41 11.05 16.61
#